data_148f1f7622380eb2ca395173f06c891f
#
_entry.id   148f1f7622380eb2ca395173f06c891f
#
_cell.length_a   1.000
_cell.length_b   1.000
_cell.length_c   1.000
_cell.angle_alpha   90.00
_cell.angle_beta   90.00
_cell.angle_gamma   90.00
#
_symmetry.space_group_name_H-M   'P 1'
#
loop_
_entity.id
_entity.type
_entity.pdbx_description
1 polymer ?
#
loop_
_entity_poly.entity_id
_entity_poly.type
_entity_poly.pdbx_seq_one_letter_code
_entity_poly.pdbx_strand_id
1 'polypeptide(L)'
;TDPYLIGGGLHELKDGGFLNIHADFNQHPQMKLDRRLNILIYLNHNWKENNGGHLELWDKEMKKCEKKVLPIFNRMVIFSTTDFSYHGNPNKVKVEENNSRKSIALYYYSNGRPNSERKLGLHSTIFRKRPDSDDVDGNLEYKKIIGKIYLKSKKKI
;
A
#
# COMPACT_ATOMS: atom_id res chain seq x y z
N THR A 1 3.39 -5.13 17.40
CA THR A 1 3.40 -5.65 16.01
C THR A 1 2.31 -6.67 15.81
N ASP A 2 1.89 -6.85 14.57
CA ASP A 2 0.97 -7.90 14.17
C ASP A 2 1.68 -9.27 14.13
N PRO A 3 1.38 -10.22 15.01
CA PRO A 3 2.01 -11.54 15.01
C PRO A 3 1.60 -12.39 13.80
N TYR A 4 0.51 -12.04 13.13
CA TYR A 4 -0.01 -12.75 11.96
C TYR A 4 0.51 -12.19 10.64
N LEU A 5 1.17 -11.02 10.65
CA LEU A 5 1.67 -10.29 9.48
C LEU A 5 0.62 -10.13 8.36
N ILE A 6 -0.66 -9.90 8.73
CA ILE A 6 -1.74 -9.76 7.75
C ILE A 6 -1.50 -8.53 6.85
N GLY A 7 -1.21 -8.80 5.58
CA GLY A 7 -0.80 -7.80 4.59
C GLY A 7 0.60 -7.23 4.79
N GLY A 8 1.31 -7.66 5.83
CA GLY A 8 2.70 -7.28 6.12
C GLY A 8 3.70 -8.37 5.71
N GLY A 9 4.94 -8.25 6.20
CA GLY A 9 6.04 -9.17 5.92
C GLY A 9 6.94 -8.70 4.78
N LEU A 10 7.45 -9.64 4.00
CA LEU A 10 8.32 -9.35 2.85
C LEU A 10 7.48 -9.01 1.62
N HIS A 11 7.74 -7.85 1.04
CA HIS A 11 7.11 -7.39 -0.20
C HIS A 11 8.15 -7.31 -1.31
N GLU A 12 7.78 -7.79 -2.48
CA GLU A 12 8.61 -7.74 -3.68
C GLU A 12 7.83 -7.21 -4.87
N LEU A 13 8.44 -6.29 -5.64
CA LEU A 13 7.95 -5.85 -6.93
C LEU A 13 9.05 -6.05 -7.97
N LYS A 14 8.74 -6.83 -8.99
CA LYS A 14 9.58 -7.04 -10.18
C LYS A 14 9.44 -5.88 -11.16
N ASP A 15 10.15 -5.95 -12.26
CA ASP A 15 10.03 -4.98 -13.35
C ASP A 15 8.57 -4.77 -13.76
N GLY A 16 8.19 -3.51 -14.00
CA GLY A 16 6.81 -3.11 -14.28
C GLY A 16 5.87 -3.09 -13.08
N GLY A 17 6.28 -3.62 -11.92
CA GLY A 17 5.46 -3.67 -10.71
C GLY A 17 5.18 -2.28 -10.13
N PHE A 18 3.99 -2.10 -9.58
CA PHE A 18 3.55 -0.85 -8.94
C PHE A 18 2.43 -1.13 -7.92
N LEU A 19 2.11 -0.15 -7.11
CA LEU A 19 0.98 -0.17 -6.19
C LEU A 19 0.31 1.19 -6.20
N ASN A 20 -0.93 1.24 -6.68
CA ASN A 20 -1.71 2.48 -6.77
C ASN A 20 -1.86 3.15 -5.40
N ILE A 21 -2.09 4.47 -5.42
CA ILE A 21 -2.33 5.22 -4.20
C ILE A 21 -3.59 4.71 -3.51
N HIS A 22 -3.49 4.51 -2.21
CA HIS A 22 -4.56 3.96 -1.39
C HIS A 22 -4.47 4.44 0.06
N ALA A 23 -5.58 4.34 0.77
CA ALA A 23 -5.60 4.27 2.22
C ALA A 23 -5.75 2.81 2.63
N ASP A 24 -5.00 2.38 3.62
CA ASP A 24 -5.03 1.00 4.12
C ASP A 24 -6.34 0.63 4.81
N PHE A 25 -6.60 -0.68 4.92
CA PHE A 25 -7.64 -1.17 5.84
C PHE A 25 -7.37 -0.67 7.26
N ASN A 26 -8.41 -0.28 7.96
CA ASN A 26 -8.28 0.46 9.23
C ASN A 26 -8.36 -0.42 10.49
N GLN A 27 -8.75 -1.69 10.40
CA GLN A 27 -8.83 -2.59 11.54
C GLN A 27 -8.31 -3.99 11.22
N HIS A 28 -7.55 -4.57 12.15
CA HIS A 28 -7.08 -5.95 12.04
C HIS A 28 -8.25 -6.93 12.05
N PRO A 29 -8.37 -7.84 11.06
CA PRO A 29 -9.56 -8.67 10.90
C PRO A 29 -9.79 -9.67 12.05
N GLN A 30 -8.73 -10.16 12.68
CA GLN A 30 -8.82 -11.12 13.79
C GLN A 30 -8.77 -10.42 15.15
N MET A 31 -7.76 -9.58 15.42
CA MET A 31 -7.57 -8.92 16.71
C MET A 31 -8.56 -7.80 16.98
N LYS A 32 -9.27 -7.28 15.96
CA LYS A 32 -10.20 -6.15 16.04
C LYS A 32 -9.57 -4.85 16.58
N LEU A 33 -8.25 -4.74 16.44
CA LEU A 33 -7.49 -3.56 16.83
C LEU A 33 -7.39 -2.58 15.66
N ASP A 34 -7.35 -1.29 15.98
CA ASP A 34 -7.18 -0.23 14.97
C ASP A 34 -5.74 -0.18 14.46
N ARG A 35 -5.55 -0.18 13.13
CA ARG A 35 -4.23 -0.02 12.51
C ARG A 35 -3.75 1.43 12.66
N ARG A 36 -2.55 1.64 13.20
CA ARG A 36 -2.05 2.96 13.60
C ARG A 36 -0.82 3.41 12.84
N LEU A 37 0.14 2.52 12.63
CA LEU A 37 1.39 2.85 11.97
C LEU A 37 1.77 1.79 10.96
N ASN A 38 2.35 2.24 9.86
CA ASN A 38 3.13 1.44 8.95
C ASN A 38 4.62 1.73 9.17
N ILE A 39 5.42 0.67 9.19
CA ILE A 39 6.86 0.74 9.07
C ILE A 39 7.27 0.00 7.81
N LEU A 40 8.01 0.68 6.95
CA LEU A 40 8.61 0.10 5.76
C LEU A 40 10.13 0.18 5.87
N ILE A 41 10.82 -0.94 5.72
CA ILE A 41 12.27 -1.02 5.68
C ILE A 41 12.67 -1.52 4.30
N TYR A 42 13.44 -0.72 3.57
CA TYR A 42 13.85 -1.04 2.21
C TYR A 42 15.16 -1.82 2.16
N LEU A 43 15.25 -2.80 1.25
CA LEU A 43 16.35 -3.74 1.15
C LEU A 43 17.07 -3.66 -0.22
N ASN A 44 17.02 -2.51 -0.88
CA ASN A 44 17.46 -2.38 -2.27
C ASN A 44 18.83 -1.71 -2.35
N HIS A 45 19.89 -2.51 -2.50
CA HIS A 45 21.23 -2.01 -2.75
C HIS A 45 21.33 -1.30 -4.11
N ASN A 46 22.12 -0.23 -4.18
CA ASN A 46 22.40 0.53 -5.40
C ASN A 46 21.16 1.05 -6.14
N TRP A 47 20.04 1.24 -5.43
CA TRP A 47 18.80 1.74 -6.02
C TRP A 47 18.92 3.19 -6.43
N LYS A 48 18.59 3.50 -7.69
CA LYS A 48 18.71 4.83 -8.30
C LYS A 48 17.33 5.42 -8.59
N GLU A 49 17.28 6.73 -8.82
CA GLU A 49 16.07 7.48 -9.18
C GLU A 49 15.33 6.87 -10.38
N ASN A 50 16.06 6.46 -11.41
CA ASN A 50 15.51 5.89 -12.63
C ASN A 50 14.93 4.47 -12.46
N ASN A 51 15.23 3.78 -11.36
CA ASN A 51 14.58 2.52 -11.02
C ASN A 51 13.12 2.71 -10.60
N GLY A 52 12.70 3.93 -10.28
CA GLY A 52 11.32 4.20 -9.86
C GLY A 52 10.93 3.57 -8.52
N GLY A 53 9.66 3.18 -8.40
CA GLY A 53 9.13 2.52 -7.20
C GLY A 53 9.19 3.36 -5.92
N HIS A 54 9.27 4.69 -6.03
CA HIS A 54 9.22 5.60 -4.88
C HIS A 54 7.95 5.39 -4.09
N LEU A 55 8.06 5.43 -2.76
CA LEU A 55 6.88 5.63 -1.93
C LEU A 55 6.42 7.08 -2.07
N GLU A 56 5.17 7.28 -2.44
CA GLU A 56 4.50 8.58 -2.44
C GLU A 56 3.57 8.68 -1.25
N LEU A 57 3.64 9.81 -0.52
CA LEU A 57 2.71 10.18 0.52
C LEU A 57 1.95 11.41 0.05
N TRP A 58 0.62 11.33 0.06
CA TRP A 58 -0.27 12.34 -0.50
C TRP A 58 -1.05 13.07 0.59
N ASP A 59 -1.46 14.29 0.30
CA ASP A 59 -2.35 15.04 1.17
C ASP A 59 -3.72 14.36 1.30
N LYS A 60 -4.48 14.75 2.32
CA LYS A 60 -5.79 14.15 2.63
C LYS A 60 -6.88 14.46 1.58
N GLU A 61 -6.68 15.46 0.75
CA GLU A 61 -7.57 15.83 -0.36
C GLU A 61 -7.16 15.19 -1.69
N MET A 62 -6.06 14.45 -1.74
CA MET A 62 -5.49 13.85 -2.95
C MET A 62 -5.15 14.88 -4.05
N LYS A 63 -4.76 16.09 -3.66
CA LYS A 63 -4.39 17.18 -4.59
C LYS A 63 -2.91 17.22 -4.88
N LYS A 64 -2.07 16.85 -3.89
CA LYS A 64 -0.62 16.99 -3.96
C LYS A 64 0.10 15.82 -3.31
N CYS A 65 1.15 15.35 -4.00
CA CYS A 65 2.13 14.46 -3.40
C CYS A 65 3.06 15.26 -2.48
N GLU A 66 2.93 15.09 -1.18
CA GLU A 66 3.71 15.83 -0.18
C GLU A 66 5.14 15.30 -0.05
N LYS A 67 5.32 13.99 -0.22
CA LYS A 67 6.63 13.36 -0.09
C LYS A 67 6.82 12.20 -1.05
N LYS A 68 7.98 12.17 -1.73
CA LYS A 68 8.50 11.01 -2.45
C LYS A 68 9.72 10.48 -1.74
N VAL A 69 9.75 9.17 -1.50
CA VAL A 69 10.84 8.50 -0.80
C VAL A 69 11.43 7.42 -1.69
N LEU A 70 12.68 7.60 -2.09
CA LEU A 70 13.42 6.59 -2.84
C LEU A 70 13.67 5.36 -1.95
N PRO A 71 13.34 4.13 -2.38
CA PRO A 71 13.41 2.93 -1.54
C PRO A 71 14.83 2.32 -1.50
N ILE A 72 15.83 3.08 -1.05
CA ILE A 72 17.23 2.63 -0.96
C ILE A 72 17.45 1.71 0.23
N PHE A 73 18.50 0.88 0.17
CA PHE A 73 18.89 -0.04 1.22
C PHE A 73 19.02 0.65 2.59
N ASN A 74 18.56 -0.03 3.63
CA ASN A 74 18.59 0.42 5.03
C ASN A 74 17.83 1.72 5.31
N ARG A 75 16.93 2.16 4.42
CA ARG A 75 16.01 3.27 4.68
C ARG A 75 14.75 2.74 5.32
N MET A 76 14.41 3.32 6.46
CA MET A 76 13.15 3.07 7.16
C MET A 76 12.22 4.27 7.00
N VAL A 77 10.93 3.99 6.76
CA VAL A 77 9.86 4.99 6.74
C VAL A 77 8.79 4.57 7.72
N ILE A 78 8.37 5.50 8.57
CA ILE A 78 7.26 5.31 9.51
C ILE A 78 6.22 6.38 9.21
N PHE A 79 4.96 5.98 9.06
CA PHE A 79 3.86 6.90 8.87
C PHE A 79 2.56 6.40 9.52
N SER A 80 1.73 7.36 9.94
CA SER A 80 0.41 7.06 10.53
C SER A 80 -0.55 6.54 9.47
N THR A 81 -1.40 5.59 9.86
CA THR A 81 -2.50 5.10 9.03
C THR A 81 -3.84 5.61 9.54
N THR A 82 -4.46 6.49 8.77
CA THR A 82 -5.81 7.03 8.98
C THR A 82 -6.67 6.70 7.77
N ASP A 83 -7.96 7.02 7.81
CA ASP A 83 -8.85 6.83 6.65
C ASP A 83 -8.48 7.72 5.43
N PHE A 84 -7.51 8.62 5.60
CA PHE A 84 -7.04 9.58 4.60
C PHE A 84 -5.50 9.67 4.50
N SER A 85 -4.77 8.71 5.02
CA SER A 85 -3.30 8.60 4.85
C SER A 85 -3.00 7.92 3.52
N TYR A 86 -3.17 8.67 2.44
CA TYR A 86 -2.99 8.15 1.08
C TYR A 86 -1.53 7.96 0.73
N HIS A 87 -1.19 6.76 0.30
CA HIS A 87 0.18 6.39 -0.06
C HIS A 87 0.22 5.25 -1.07
N GLY A 88 1.37 5.05 -1.67
CA GLY A 88 1.61 3.96 -2.64
C GLY A 88 2.95 4.13 -3.35
N ASN A 89 3.19 3.29 -4.33
CA ASN A 89 4.29 3.45 -5.30
C ASN A 89 3.72 3.29 -6.72
N PRO A 90 3.01 4.31 -7.21
CA PRO A 90 2.19 4.22 -8.42
C PRO A 90 3.03 4.20 -9.70
N ASN A 91 4.29 4.63 -9.64
CA ASN A 91 5.18 4.58 -10.77
C ASN A 91 5.86 3.21 -10.87
N LYS A 92 5.80 2.64 -12.07
CA LYS A 92 6.37 1.31 -12.34
C LYS A 92 7.83 1.23 -11.95
N VAL A 93 8.20 0.13 -11.33
CA VAL A 93 9.58 -0.27 -11.11
C VAL A 93 10.23 -0.58 -12.46
N LYS A 94 11.49 -0.16 -12.63
CA LYS A 94 12.32 -0.39 -13.83
C LYS A 94 13.64 -1.02 -13.39
N VAL A 95 13.74 -2.32 -13.53
CA VAL A 95 14.91 -3.10 -13.11
C VAL A 95 15.19 -4.20 -14.12
N GLU A 96 16.41 -4.72 -14.09
CA GLU A 96 16.82 -5.89 -14.86
C GLU A 96 16.11 -7.15 -14.33
N GLU A 97 16.04 -8.20 -15.15
CA GLU A 97 15.26 -9.42 -14.93
C GLU A 97 15.52 -10.09 -13.56
N ASN A 98 16.76 -10.04 -13.09
CA ASN A 98 17.16 -10.68 -11.80
C ASN A 98 17.12 -9.71 -10.61
N ASN A 99 16.57 -8.52 -10.78
CA ASN A 99 16.46 -7.54 -9.72
C ASN A 99 14.98 -7.23 -9.39
N SER A 100 14.75 -6.67 -8.21
CA SER A 100 13.42 -6.33 -7.75
C SER A 100 13.47 -5.30 -6.62
N ARG A 101 12.37 -4.57 -6.44
CA ARG A 101 12.17 -3.70 -5.28
C ARG A 101 11.67 -4.52 -4.10
N LYS A 102 12.46 -4.55 -3.04
CA LYS A 102 12.19 -5.33 -1.83
C LYS A 102 11.97 -4.43 -0.63
N SER A 103 11.02 -4.78 0.23
CA SER A 103 10.81 -4.12 1.51
C SER A 103 10.25 -5.10 2.55
N ILE A 104 10.52 -4.80 3.83
CA ILE A 104 9.82 -5.38 4.97
C ILE A 104 8.73 -4.37 5.37
N ALA A 105 7.49 -4.84 5.50
CA ALA A 105 6.37 -4.05 5.99
C ALA A 105 5.88 -4.59 7.32
N LEU A 106 5.81 -3.72 8.34
CA LEU A 106 5.31 -4.05 9.66
C LEU A 106 4.20 -3.08 10.02
N TYR A 107 3.14 -3.61 10.62
CA TYR A 107 1.98 -2.83 11.00
C TYR A 107 1.78 -2.84 12.50
N TYR A 108 1.44 -1.68 13.05
CA TYR A 108 1.21 -1.49 14.47
C TYR A 108 -0.25 -1.11 14.72
N TYR A 109 -0.80 -1.68 15.77
CA TYR A 109 -2.20 -1.57 16.13
C TYR A 109 -2.36 -1.08 17.55
N SER A 110 -3.51 -0.47 17.85
CA SER A 110 -3.92 -0.08 19.20
C SER A 110 -5.38 -0.41 19.44
N ASN A 111 -5.76 -0.51 20.71
CA ASN A 111 -7.16 -0.59 21.08
C ASN A 111 -7.79 0.81 21.04
N GLY A 112 -8.46 1.11 19.91
CA GLY A 112 -9.03 2.42 19.63
C GLY A 112 -8.07 3.41 18.97
N ARG A 113 -8.65 4.48 18.42
CA ARG A 113 -7.98 5.65 17.86
C ARG A 113 -8.82 6.91 18.07
N PRO A 114 -8.21 8.12 18.03
CA PRO A 114 -8.94 9.39 18.11
C PRO A 114 -10.00 9.52 17.01
N ASN A 115 -11.16 10.09 17.34
CA ASN A 115 -12.24 10.33 16.36
C ASN A 115 -11.79 11.23 15.18
N SER A 116 -10.87 12.15 15.42
CA SER A 116 -10.29 13.01 14.39
C SER A 116 -9.54 12.26 13.28
N GLU A 117 -9.11 11.02 13.54
CA GLU A 117 -8.42 10.16 12.58
C GLU A 117 -9.38 9.23 11.81
N ARG A 118 -10.68 9.26 12.15
CA ARG A 118 -11.73 8.48 11.49
C ARG A 118 -12.66 9.40 10.72
N LYS A 119 -12.89 9.11 9.46
CA LYS A 119 -13.96 9.71 8.64
C LYS A 119 -14.96 8.66 8.16
N LEU A 120 -14.52 7.43 8.12
CA LEU A 120 -15.27 6.29 7.61
C LEU A 120 -15.44 5.26 8.73
N GLY A 121 -16.41 4.39 8.59
CA GLY A 121 -16.53 3.18 9.41
C GLY A 121 -15.42 2.17 9.09
N LEU A 122 -15.64 0.91 9.44
CA LEU A 122 -14.73 -0.17 9.05
C LEU A 122 -14.64 -0.27 7.54
N HIS A 123 -13.41 -0.32 7.01
CA HIS A 123 -13.19 -0.46 5.59
C HIS A 123 -11.94 -1.29 5.27
N SER A 124 -11.96 -1.93 4.12
CA SER A 124 -10.79 -2.52 3.48
C SER A 124 -9.93 -1.43 2.84
N THR A 125 -8.82 -1.82 2.21
CA THR A 125 -7.99 -0.89 1.42
C THR A 125 -8.83 -0.13 0.39
N ILE A 126 -8.70 1.20 0.38
CA ILE A 126 -9.44 2.12 -0.51
C ILE A 126 -8.44 2.74 -1.48
N PHE A 127 -8.52 2.37 -2.75
CA PHE A 127 -7.69 2.94 -3.80
C PHE A 127 -8.19 4.31 -4.23
N ARG A 128 -7.25 5.18 -4.62
CA ARG A 128 -7.49 6.53 -5.13
C ARG A 128 -6.71 6.77 -6.40
N LYS A 129 -7.38 7.39 -7.39
CA LYS A 129 -6.72 7.89 -8.59
C LYS A 129 -5.94 9.16 -8.27
N ARG A 130 -4.73 9.30 -8.80
CA ARG A 130 -3.98 10.56 -8.74
C ARG A 130 -4.60 11.59 -9.68
N PRO A 131 -4.54 12.89 -9.36
CA PRO A 131 -4.89 13.94 -10.32
C PRO A 131 -4.07 13.78 -11.61
N ASP A 132 -4.69 14.06 -12.74
CA ASP A 132 -4.05 14.11 -14.07
C ASP A 132 -3.24 12.85 -14.46
N SER A 133 -3.62 11.68 -13.94
CA SER A 133 -2.99 10.41 -14.25
C SER A 133 -3.95 9.45 -14.96
N ASP A 134 -3.39 8.48 -15.68
CA ASP A 134 -4.12 7.36 -16.28
C ASP A 134 -4.33 6.20 -15.28
N ASP A 135 -4.12 6.44 -13.99
CA ASP A 135 -4.33 5.44 -12.95
C ASP A 135 -5.75 4.89 -13.04
N VAL A 136 -5.87 3.57 -13.06
CA VAL A 136 -7.19 2.91 -13.02
C VAL A 136 -7.71 2.96 -11.58
N ASP A 137 -9.01 3.18 -11.40
CA ASP A 137 -9.63 3.02 -10.09
C ASP A 137 -9.50 1.56 -9.64
N GLY A 138 -8.51 1.31 -8.78
CA GLY A 138 -8.18 -0.02 -8.28
C GLY A 138 -9.35 -0.74 -7.58
N ASN A 139 -10.36 0.01 -7.09
CA ASN A 139 -11.56 -0.57 -6.51
C ASN A 139 -12.41 -1.28 -7.60
N LEU A 140 -12.45 -0.74 -8.81
CA LEU A 140 -13.15 -1.36 -9.94
C LEU A 140 -12.39 -2.58 -10.47
N GLU A 141 -11.07 -2.51 -10.58
CA GLU A 141 -10.25 -3.65 -11.01
C GLU A 141 -10.29 -4.79 -10.01
N TYR A 142 -10.15 -4.50 -8.72
CA TYR A 142 -10.24 -5.49 -7.65
C TYR A 142 -11.60 -6.20 -7.64
N LYS A 143 -12.70 -5.46 -7.80
CA LYS A 143 -14.05 -6.04 -7.95
C LYS A 143 -14.18 -6.93 -9.19
N LYS A 144 -13.58 -6.54 -10.33
CA LYS A 144 -13.55 -7.35 -11.55
C LYS A 144 -12.74 -8.65 -11.38
N ILE A 145 -11.61 -8.59 -10.68
CA ILE A 145 -10.75 -9.76 -10.41
C ILE A 145 -11.45 -10.74 -9.48
N ILE A 146 -12.03 -10.26 -8.37
CA ILE A 146 -12.81 -11.11 -7.45
C ILE A 146 -14.02 -11.70 -8.14
N GLY A 147 -14.74 -10.91 -8.92
CA GLY A 147 -15.87 -11.42 -9.72
C GLY A 147 -15.47 -12.53 -10.68
N LYS A 148 -14.30 -12.43 -11.35
CA LYS A 148 -13.76 -13.48 -12.22
C LYS A 148 -13.34 -14.74 -11.46
N ILE A 149 -12.75 -14.60 -10.27
CA ILE A 149 -12.36 -15.72 -9.41
C ILE A 149 -13.61 -16.45 -8.91
N TYR A 150 -14.61 -15.72 -8.43
CA TYR A 150 -15.87 -16.27 -7.95
C TYR A 150 -16.65 -17.03 -9.04
N LEU A 151 -16.69 -16.49 -10.26
CA LEU A 151 -17.33 -17.14 -11.41
C LEU A 151 -16.58 -18.40 -11.87
N LYS A 152 -15.22 -18.42 -11.76
CA LYS A 152 -14.43 -19.62 -12.07
C LYS A 152 -14.63 -20.72 -11.03
N SER A 153 -14.83 -20.40 -9.76
CA SER A 153 -15.08 -21.39 -8.70
C SER A 153 -16.44 -22.04 -8.83
N LYS A 154 -17.48 -21.30 -9.28
CA LYS A 154 -18.84 -21.85 -9.54
C LYS A 154 -18.94 -22.74 -10.78
N LYS A 155 -17.97 -22.67 -11.71
CA LYS A 155 -17.96 -23.53 -12.91
C LYS A 155 -17.23 -24.87 -12.70
N LYS A 156 -16.76 -25.16 -11.49
CA LYS A 156 -16.05 -26.40 -11.13
C LYS A 156 -16.82 -27.30 -10.16
N ILE A 157 -18.12 -27.07 -9.97
CA ILE A 157 -19.05 -27.93 -9.21
C ILE A 157 -20.05 -28.51 -10.19
#